data_140f98a103e31a8f5f9d9572c104c53e
#
_entry.id   140f98a103e31a8f5f9d9572c104c53e
#
_cell.length_a   1.000
_cell.length_b   1.000
_cell.length_c   1.000
_cell.angle_alpha   90.00
_cell.angle_beta   90.00
_cell.angle_gamma   90.00
#
_symmetry.space_group_name_H-M   'P 1'
#
loop_
_entity.id
_entity.type
_entity.pdbx_description
1 polymer ?
#
loop_
_entity_poly.entity_id
_entity_poly.type
_entity_poly.pdbx_seq_one_letter_code
_entity_poly.pdbx_strand_id
1 'polypeptide(L)'
;MPLQGDYEPSTSSWSRKQTELFEATNGEEGGDLRGRPIIVLTSVGAKTGKIRKTPLMRVEHDGVYAVVASQGGAPKHPVWYHNLKKNPHVELQDRGTKRDYMAREATGDEKTVWWDRAVEAWPDYATYQTKTDRQIPVFVLEPRAV
;
A
#
# COMPACT_ATOMS: atom_id res chain seq x y z
N MET A 1 6.47 10.49 -13.57
CA MET A 1 5.22 11.07 -14.12
C MET A 1 4.08 10.70 -13.20
N PRO A 2 3.26 11.68 -12.78
CA PRO A 2 2.09 11.36 -11.99
C PRO A 2 1.12 10.47 -12.78
N LEU A 3 0.34 9.69 -12.05
CA LEU A 3 -0.67 8.84 -12.65
C LEU A 3 -1.80 9.67 -13.24
N GLN A 4 -2.36 9.19 -14.34
CA GLN A 4 -3.44 9.86 -15.08
C GLN A 4 -4.73 9.07 -14.90
N GLY A 5 -5.83 9.78 -14.75
CA GLY A 5 -7.16 9.19 -14.66
C GLY A 5 -8.05 9.89 -13.64
N ASP A 6 -9.33 9.58 -13.68
CA ASP A 6 -10.29 10.10 -12.73
C ASP A 6 -10.13 9.41 -11.38
N TYR A 7 -10.16 10.19 -10.32
CA TYR A 7 -10.10 9.65 -8.98
C TYR A 7 -11.45 9.04 -8.58
N GLU A 8 -11.42 7.77 -8.14
CA GLU A 8 -12.58 7.09 -7.59
C GLU A 8 -12.35 6.86 -6.09
N PRO A 9 -13.08 7.58 -5.20
CA PRO A 9 -12.88 7.41 -3.76
C PRO A 9 -13.18 6.00 -3.27
N SER A 10 -12.52 5.59 -2.18
CA SER A 10 -12.79 4.32 -1.54
C SER A 10 -14.23 4.26 -1.03
N THR A 11 -14.85 3.08 -1.13
CA THR A 11 -16.16 2.82 -0.53
C THR A 11 -16.08 2.76 0.99
N SER A 12 -14.90 2.52 1.57
CA SER A 12 -14.70 2.59 3.01
C SER A 12 -14.62 4.05 3.43
N SER A 13 -15.58 4.50 4.22
CA SER A 13 -15.60 5.89 4.68
C SER A 13 -14.40 6.23 5.56
N TRP A 14 -13.91 5.28 6.36
CA TRP A 14 -12.71 5.46 7.17
C TRP A 14 -11.46 5.66 6.27
N SER A 15 -11.23 4.78 5.31
CA SER A 15 -10.12 4.89 4.37
C SER A 15 -10.13 6.20 3.60
N ARG A 16 -11.31 6.57 3.11
CA ARG A 16 -11.48 7.80 2.34
C ARG A 16 -11.15 9.03 3.19
N LYS A 17 -11.68 9.10 4.40
CA LYS A 17 -11.46 10.24 5.30
C LYS A 17 -10.00 10.35 5.71
N GLN A 18 -9.36 9.24 6.04
CA GLN A 18 -7.94 9.23 6.41
C GLN A 18 -7.06 9.69 5.24
N THR A 19 -7.34 9.17 4.03
CA THR A 19 -6.61 9.54 2.82
C THR A 19 -6.75 11.04 2.54
N GLU A 20 -7.98 11.56 2.59
CA GLU A 20 -8.25 12.97 2.31
C GLU A 20 -7.57 13.87 3.33
N LEU A 21 -7.60 13.53 4.61
CA LEU A 21 -6.94 14.30 5.66
C LEU A 21 -5.43 14.29 5.47
N PHE A 22 -4.86 13.13 5.18
CA PHE A 22 -3.42 12.97 4.94
C PHE A 22 -2.97 13.84 3.76
N GLU A 23 -3.68 13.78 2.65
CA GLU A 23 -3.33 14.56 1.46
C GLU A 23 -3.56 16.06 1.66
N ALA A 24 -4.69 16.43 2.28
CA ALA A 24 -5.02 17.84 2.50
C ALA A 24 -4.01 18.54 3.43
N THR A 25 -3.39 17.81 4.34
CA THR A 25 -2.41 18.35 5.27
C THR A 25 -0.97 18.05 4.87
N ASN A 26 -0.77 17.51 3.67
CA ASN A 26 0.54 17.12 3.14
C ASN A 26 1.28 16.18 4.10
N GLY A 27 0.54 15.21 4.64
CA GLY A 27 1.07 14.17 5.52
C GLY A 27 1.22 14.56 6.99
N GLU A 28 0.80 15.77 7.38
CA GLU A 28 0.89 16.20 8.77
C GLU A 28 -0.17 15.57 9.66
N GLU A 29 -1.36 15.35 9.13
CA GLU A 29 -2.46 14.71 9.87
C GLU A 29 -2.94 13.45 9.14
N GLY A 30 -3.55 12.54 9.88
CA GLY A 30 -4.02 11.27 9.32
C GLY A 30 -2.89 10.28 9.02
N GLY A 31 -1.66 10.60 9.41
CA GLY A 31 -0.47 9.83 9.08
C GLY A 31 -0.18 8.67 10.02
N ASP A 32 -1.11 8.28 10.87
CA ASP A 32 -0.89 7.16 11.77
C ASP A 32 -2.13 6.31 11.96
N LEU A 33 -1.90 5.06 12.35
CA LEU A 33 -2.93 4.12 12.78
C LEU A 33 -2.41 3.44 14.03
N ARG A 34 -3.13 3.62 15.15
CA ARG A 34 -2.71 3.09 16.46
C ARG A 34 -1.27 3.51 16.82
N GLY A 35 -0.90 4.75 16.53
CA GLY A 35 0.44 5.28 16.81
C GLY A 35 1.53 4.84 15.86
N ARG A 36 1.20 4.12 14.79
CA ARG A 36 2.17 3.67 13.80
C ARG A 36 1.97 4.42 12.47
N PRO A 37 3.07 4.80 11.78
CA PRO A 37 2.95 5.60 10.57
C PRO A 37 2.31 4.83 9.41
N ILE A 38 1.57 5.57 8.58
CA ILE A 38 0.98 5.06 7.35
C ILE A 38 1.53 5.82 6.14
N ILE A 39 1.33 5.21 4.98
CA ILE A 39 1.56 5.83 3.68
C ILE A 39 0.25 5.81 2.90
N VAL A 40 0.16 6.62 1.84
CA VAL A 40 -0.96 6.54 0.90
C VAL A 40 -0.45 6.01 -0.43
N LEU A 41 -0.98 4.86 -0.83
CA LEU A 41 -0.69 4.23 -2.10
C LEU A 41 -1.74 4.66 -3.12
N THR A 42 -1.29 5.25 -4.23
CA THR A 42 -2.15 5.60 -5.36
C THR A 42 -1.88 4.63 -6.51
N SER A 43 -2.93 4.00 -6.99
CA SER A 43 -2.83 3.00 -8.06
C SER A 43 -3.92 3.21 -9.11
N VAL A 44 -3.77 2.53 -10.25
CA VAL A 44 -4.74 2.59 -11.34
C VAL A 44 -5.60 1.34 -11.29
N GLY A 45 -6.92 1.52 -11.28
CA GLY A 45 -7.87 0.42 -11.19
C GLY A 45 -7.73 -0.56 -12.36
N ALA A 46 -7.65 -1.86 -12.05
CA ALA A 46 -7.45 -2.89 -13.06
C ALA A 46 -8.61 -3.00 -14.05
N LYS A 47 -9.83 -2.71 -13.59
CA LYS A 47 -11.04 -2.83 -14.41
C LYS A 47 -11.49 -1.50 -15.00
N THR A 48 -11.35 -0.41 -14.24
CA THR A 48 -11.93 0.89 -14.62
C THR A 48 -10.93 1.89 -15.17
N GLY A 49 -9.63 1.69 -14.89
CA GLY A 49 -8.60 2.68 -15.21
C GLY A 49 -8.63 3.92 -14.33
N LYS A 50 -9.51 3.94 -13.33
CA LYS A 50 -9.64 5.11 -12.44
C LYS A 50 -8.57 5.09 -11.34
N ILE A 51 -8.25 6.27 -10.83
CA ILE A 51 -7.26 6.40 -9.75
C ILE A 51 -7.90 5.97 -8.43
N ARG A 52 -7.20 5.07 -7.72
CA ARG A 52 -7.61 4.57 -6.40
C ARG A 52 -6.52 4.92 -5.39
N LYS A 53 -6.91 5.28 -4.18
CA LYS A 53 -5.98 5.60 -3.10
C LYS A 53 -6.29 4.78 -1.86
N THR A 54 -5.24 4.24 -1.24
CA THR A 54 -5.39 3.35 -0.09
C THR A 54 -4.35 3.71 0.96
N PRO A 55 -4.78 3.99 2.21
CA PRO A 55 -3.83 4.13 3.32
C PRO A 55 -3.35 2.75 3.75
N LEU A 56 -2.05 2.60 3.91
CA LEU A 56 -1.41 1.33 4.28
C LEU A 56 -0.34 1.59 5.33
N MET A 57 0.04 0.55 6.07
CA MET A 57 1.13 0.66 7.04
C MET A 57 2.43 0.94 6.33
N ARG A 58 3.26 1.83 6.91
CA ARG A 58 4.56 2.19 6.37
C ARG A 58 5.57 1.09 6.66
N VAL A 59 6.10 0.45 5.62
CA VAL A 59 7.20 -0.52 5.70
C VAL A 59 8.27 -0.04 4.72
N GLU A 60 9.40 0.45 5.23
CA GLU A 60 10.42 1.10 4.40
C GLU A 60 11.81 0.65 4.81
N HIS A 61 12.72 0.51 3.84
CA HIS A 61 14.12 0.25 4.07
C HIS A 61 14.94 0.81 2.89
N ASP A 62 15.83 1.75 3.19
CA ASP A 62 16.73 2.37 2.21
C ASP A 62 16.01 2.97 1.00
N GLY A 63 14.85 3.59 1.22
CA GLY A 63 14.07 4.23 0.15
C GLY A 63 13.21 3.28 -0.66
N VAL A 64 13.21 2.00 -0.31
CA VAL A 64 12.36 0.97 -0.91
C VAL A 64 11.24 0.67 0.07
N TYR A 65 10.03 0.52 -0.44
CA TYR A 65 8.85 0.28 0.40
C TYR A 65 8.26 -1.10 0.12
N ALA A 66 7.53 -1.63 1.08
CA ALA A 66 6.72 -2.82 0.88
C ALA A 66 5.28 -2.53 1.28
N VAL A 67 4.33 -3.13 0.55
CA VAL A 67 2.92 -3.09 0.90
C VAL A 67 2.41 -4.52 1.00
N VAL A 68 1.63 -4.78 2.05
CA VAL A 68 1.19 -6.13 2.39
C VAL A 68 -0.30 -6.28 2.08
N ALA A 69 -0.62 -7.22 1.19
CA ALA A 69 -1.99 -7.43 0.71
C ALA A 69 -2.78 -8.32 1.68
N SER A 70 -2.81 -7.94 2.96
CA SER A 70 -3.41 -8.75 4.02
C SER A 70 -4.93 -8.66 4.09
N GLN A 71 -5.48 -7.47 3.92
CA GLN A 71 -6.91 -7.18 4.14
C GLN A 71 -7.41 -7.80 5.45
N GLY A 72 -6.62 -7.64 6.54
CA GLY A 72 -6.95 -8.17 7.86
C GLY A 72 -7.04 -9.69 7.95
N GLY A 73 -6.46 -10.43 7.01
CA GLY A 73 -6.55 -11.88 6.95
C GLY A 73 -7.82 -12.38 6.25
N ALA A 74 -8.50 -11.52 5.48
CA ALA A 74 -9.67 -11.93 4.71
C ALA A 74 -9.31 -13.02 3.68
N PRO A 75 -10.28 -13.87 3.26
CA PRO A 75 -9.99 -14.96 2.33
C PRO A 75 -9.66 -14.53 0.92
N LYS A 76 -9.94 -13.28 0.55
CA LYS A 76 -9.63 -12.72 -0.77
C LYS A 76 -8.57 -11.64 -0.66
N HIS A 77 -7.84 -11.44 -1.75
CA HIS A 77 -6.90 -10.32 -1.84
C HIS A 77 -7.65 -8.98 -1.87
N PRO A 78 -7.04 -7.90 -1.34
CA PRO A 78 -7.61 -6.57 -1.50
C PRO A 78 -7.67 -6.18 -2.98
N VAL A 79 -8.59 -5.28 -3.33
CA VAL A 79 -8.78 -4.85 -4.72
C VAL A 79 -7.48 -4.28 -5.31
N TRP A 80 -6.70 -3.54 -4.52
CA TRP A 80 -5.46 -2.94 -5.01
C TRP A 80 -4.40 -3.98 -5.40
N TYR A 81 -4.49 -5.22 -4.89
CA TYR A 81 -3.61 -6.31 -5.34
C TYR A 81 -3.72 -6.49 -6.85
N HIS A 82 -4.95 -6.56 -7.36
CA HIS A 82 -5.19 -6.74 -8.80
C HIS A 82 -4.77 -5.51 -9.58
N ASN A 83 -4.92 -4.33 -8.99
CA ASN A 83 -4.50 -3.09 -9.62
C ASN A 83 -2.99 -3.06 -9.86
N LEU A 84 -2.20 -3.47 -8.86
CA LEU A 84 -0.74 -3.50 -8.97
C LEU A 84 -0.26 -4.59 -9.93
N LYS A 85 -0.95 -5.73 -9.99
CA LYS A 85 -0.60 -6.80 -10.93
C LYS A 85 -0.77 -6.35 -12.37
N LYS A 86 -1.83 -5.60 -12.65
CA LYS A 86 -2.10 -5.11 -14.01
C LYS A 86 -1.33 -3.85 -14.33
N ASN A 87 -1.26 -2.91 -13.39
CA ASN A 87 -0.65 -1.60 -13.59
C ASN A 87 0.39 -1.37 -12.49
N PRO A 88 1.63 -1.83 -12.68
CA PRO A 88 2.65 -1.77 -11.61
C PRO A 88 3.20 -0.37 -11.33
N HIS A 89 2.95 0.62 -12.20
CA HIS A 89 3.30 2.00 -11.90
C HIS A 89 2.34 2.55 -10.85
N VAL A 90 2.88 2.95 -9.71
CA VAL A 90 2.10 3.50 -8.59
C VAL A 90 2.74 4.78 -8.10
N GLU A 91 2.00 5.53 -7.30
CA GLU A 91 2.49 6.69 -6.59
C GLU A 91 2.35 6.44 -5.11
N LEU A 92 3.33 6.88 -4.34
CA LEU A 92 3.29 6.69 -2.89
C LEU A 92 3.61 8.00 -2.21
N GLN A 93 2.78 8.36 -1.22
CA GLN A 93 3.05 9.51 -0.37
C GLN A 93 3.42 9.03 1.03
N ASP A 94 4.63 9.41 1.46
CA ASP A 94 5.13 9.19 2.81
C ASP A 94 5.35 10.56 3.43
N ARG A 95 4.50 10.91 4.40
CA ARG A 95 4.48 12.26 4.98
C ARG A 95 4.30 13.31 3.87
N GLY A 96 5.18 14.28 3.76
CA GLY A 96 5.11 15.32 2.73
C GLY A 96 5.77 14.96 1.40
N THR A 97 6.33 13.75 1.26
CA THR A 97 7.04 13.33 0.05
C THR A 97 6.18 12.40 -0.79
N LYS A 98 5.98 12.76 -2.04
CA LYS A 98 5.21 11.98 -3.01
C LYS A 98 6.11 11.65 -4.20
N ARG A 99 6.22 10.35 -4.55
CA ARG A 99 7.09 9.88 -5.63
C ARG A 99 6.44 8.73 -6.38
N ASP A 100 6.92 8.51 -7.61
CA ASP A 100 6.52 7.38 -8.44
C ASP A 100 7.38 6.16 -8.14
N TYR A 101 6.74 4.99 -8.11
CA TYR A 101 7.38 3.70 -7.85
C TYR A 101 6.90 2.65 -8.84
N MET A 102 7.69 1.60 -8.99
CA MET A 102 7.29 0.40 -9.72
C MET A 102 7.10 -0.72 -8.70
N ALA A 103 5.93 -1.35 -8.75
CA ALA A 103 5.56 -2.43 -7.84
C ALA A 103 5.87 -3.78 -8.48
N ARG A 104 6.39 -4.72 -7.68
CA ARG A 104 6.52 -6.11 -8.07
C ARG A 104 6.27 -6.99 -6.87
N GLU A 105 5.68 -8.15 -7.09
CA GLU A 105 5.41 -9.09 -6.02
C GLU A 105 6.71 -9.79 -5.60
N ALA A 106 7.02 -9.74 -4.30
CA ALA A 106 8.19 -10.41 -3.76
C ALA A 106 7.94 -11.91 -3.63
N THR A 107 8.99 -12.69 -3.88
CA THR A 107 8.94 -14.16 -3.77
C THR A 107 10.21 -14.66 -3.09
N GLY A 108 10.18 -15.90 -2.61
CA GLY A 108 11.36 -16.56 -2.02
C GLY A 108 11.95 -15.80 -0.84
N ASP A 109 13.27 -15.70 -0.81
CA ASP A 109 14.01 -15.08 0.30
C ASP A 109 13.70 -13.59 0.43
N GLU A 110 13.48 -12.91 -0.68
CA GLU A 110 13.10 -11.49 -0.64
C GLU A 110 11.77 -11.29 0.09
N LYS A 111 10.79 -12.14 -0.18
CA LYS A 111 9.50 -12.07 0.53
C LYS A 111 9.69 -12.29 2.03
N THR A 112 10.53 -13.24 2.42
CA THR A 112 10.81 -13.52 3.83
C THR A 112 11.39 -12.29 4.53
N VAL A 113 12.37 -11.64 3.92
CA VAL A 113 12.99 -10.44 4.48
C VAL A 113 11.98 -9.32 4.65
N TRP A 114 11.17 -9.06 3.62
CA TRP A 114 10.18 -7.97 3.69
C TRP A 114 9.00 -8.32 4.60
N TRP A 115 8.63 -9.59 4.68
CA TRP A 115 7.61 -10.03 5.63
C TRP A 115 8.04 -9.75 7.07
N ASP A 116 9.29 -10.05 7.40
CA ASP A 116 9.82 -9.79 8.74
C ASP A 116 9.83 -8.29 9.05
N ARG A 117 10.21 -7.46 8.08
CA ARG A 117 10.15 -6.00 8.22
C ARG A 117 8.72 -5.51 8.42
N ALA A 118 7.78 -6.09 7.69
CA ALA A 118 6.36 -5.74 7.79
C ALA A 118 5.80 -6.11 9.16
N VAL A 119 6.12 -7.28 9.68
CA VAL A 119 5.66 -7.72 11.01
C VAL A 119 6.26 -6.83 12.10
N GLU A 120 7.50 -6.38 11.94
CA GLU A 120 8.09 -5.42 12.86
C GLU A 120 7.33 -4.09 12.86
N ALA A 121 6.96 -3.60 11.69
CA ALA A 121 6.20 -2.35 11.55
C ALA A 121 4.75 -2.51 12.04
N TRP A 122 4.14 -3.67 11.83
CA TRP A 122 2.77 -3.95 12.19
C TRP A 122 2.62 -5.43 12.58
N PRO A 123 2.81 -5.77 13.88
CA PRO A 123 2.79 -7.17 14.33
C PRO A 123 1.52 -7.94 13.99
N ASP A 124 0.40 -7.24 13.80
CA ASP A 124 -0.87 -7.89 13.44
C ASP A 124 -0.81 -8.62 12.09
N TYR A 125 0.15 -8.32 11.22
CA TYR A 125 0.30 -9.06 9.97
C TYR A 125 0.52 -10.55 10.21
N ALA A 126 1.30 -10.91 11.22
CA ALA A 126 1.51 -12.32 11.57
C ALA A 126 0.20 -12.98 12.00
N THR A 127 -0.63 -12.26 12.77
CA THR A 127 -1.96 -12.73 13.16
C THR A 127 -2.87 -12.90 11.95
N TYR A 128 -2.84 -11.93 11.01
CA TYR A 128 -3.68 -12.00 9.81
C TYR A 128 -3.36 -13.24 8.98
N GLN A 129 -2.09 -13.64 8.88
CA GLN A 129 -1.71 -14.84 8.13
C GLN A 129 -2.32 -16.12 8.76
N THR A 130 -2.54 -16.14 10.05
CA THR A 130 -3.17 -17.29 10.71
C THR A 130 -4.67 -17.40 10.45
N LYS A 131 -5.29 -16.33 9.96
CA LYS A 131 -6.74 -16.27 9.71
C LYS A 131 -7.14 -16.70 8.29
N THR A 132 -6.16 -16.96 7.42
CA THR A 132 -6.43 -17.34 6.04
C THR A 132 -5.45 -18.39 5.57
N ASP A 133 -5.92 -19.29 4.70
CA ASP A 133 -5.08 -20.31 4.06
C ASP A 133 -4.27 -19.76 2.89
N ARG A 134 -4.68 -18.60 2.33
CA ARG A 134 -3.92 -18.00 1.24
C ARG A 134 -2.60 -17.43 1.75
N GLN A 135 -1.58 -17.45 0.90
CA GLN A 135 -0.31 -16.78 1.16
C GLN A 135 -0.54 -15.28 0.97
N ILE A 136 -0.34 -14.49 2.03
CA ILE A 136 -0.53 -13.04 1.95
C ILE A 136 0.60 -12.44 1.08
N PRO A 137 0.27 -11.80 -0.06
CA PRO A 137 1.29 -11.22 -0.92
C PRO A 137 1.96 -10.01 -0.32
N VAL A 138 3.25 -9.85 -0.65
CA VAL A 138 4.03 -8.64 -0.34
C VAL A 138 4.53 -8.07 -1.66
N PHE A 139 4.23 -6.81 -1.92
CA PHE A 139 4.78 -6.09 -3.07
C PHE A 139 5.92 -5.22 -2.61
N VAL A 140 7.00 -5.22 -3.39
CA VAL A 140 8.13 -4.31 -3.19
C VAL A 140 7.98 -3.16 -4.17
N LEU A 141 8.07 -1.93 -3.65
CA LEU A 141 7.94 -0.71 -4.43
C LEU A 141 9.32 -0.06 -4.53
N GLU A 142 9.88 -0.06 -5.73
CA GLU A 142 11.18 0.57 -5.98
C GLU A 142 10.98 1.92 -6.66
N PRO A 143 11.79 2.95 -6.29
CA PRO A 143 11.66 4.25 -6.94
C PRO A 143 11.78 4.12 -8.45
N ARG A 144 10.83 4.74 -9.16
CA ARG A 144 10.86 4.73 -10.61
C ARG A 144 11.88 5.75 -11.09
N ALA A 145 12.74 5.33 -12.00
CA ALA A 145 13.70 6.23 -12.62
C ALA A 145 12.96 7.31 -13.42
N VAL A 146 13.44 8.53 -13.33
CA VAL A 146 12.85 9.69 -14.02
C VAL A 146 13.39 9.77 -15.43
#